data_483af1a946efa6b87b14f64241c682f5
#
_entry.id   483af1a946efa6b87b14f64241c682f5
#
_cell.length_a   1.000
_cell.length_b   1.000
_cell.length_c   1.000
_cell.angle_alpha   90.00
_cell.angle_beta   90.00
_cell.angle_gamma   90.00
#
_symmetry.space_group_name_H-M   'P 1'
#
loop_
_entity.id
_entity.type
_entity.pdbx_description
1 polymer ?
#
loop_
_entity_poly.entity_id
_entity_poly.type
_entity_poly.pdbx_seq_one_letter_code
_entity_poly.pdbx_strand_id
1 'polypeptide(L)'
;MVIKKGISRVVIGSLDPNPLVAGRGIRKLKENGIEVKIGVLEDKCKEMNKVFMKYITSQRPYVVLKSAMTIDGKIATVAGKSKWITGKEARLEGHKLRNELKGIMVGVNTIIADNPELTCRIDKGRNPIRIVVDSKLRIPLDAKVVNDQFKNKTIIATTEMAHKGKLKLLKDRGIDVIILEAKNNKVDLDRLMTSLAAR
;
A
#
# COMPACT_ATOMS: atom_id res chain seq x y z
N MET A 1 13.19 30.76 -4.45
CA MET A 1 14.59 30.29 -4.51
C MET A 1 15.13 30.32 -5.96
N VAL A 2 14.49 29.68 -6.96
CA VAL A 2 14.92 29.65 -8.38
C VAL A 2 15.08 31.07 -8.95
N ILE A 3 14.08 31.96 -8.80
CA ILE A 3 14.09 33.33 -9.30
C ILE A 3 15.29 34.14 -8.74
N LYS A 4 15.55 34.00 -7.43
CA LYS A 4 16.67 34.75 -6.77
C LYS A 4 18.07 34.28 -7.22
N LYS A 5 18.17 33.12 -7.90
CA LYS A 5 19.44 32.55 -8.36
C LYS A 5 19.79 32.93 -9.82
N GLY A 6 18.98 33.76 -10.48
CA GLY A 6 19.26 34.23 -11.83
C GLY A 6 19.21 33.14 -12.91
N ILE A 7 18.41 32.09 -12.67
CA ILE A 7 18.24 31.00 -13.66
C ILE A 7 17.42 31.53 -14.82
N SER A 8 17.95 31.40 -16.05
CA SER A 8 17.31 31.90 -17.26
C SER A 8 16.29 30.91 -17.84
N ARG A 9 16.44 29.59 -17.57
CA ARG A 9 15.60 28.54 -18.15
C ARG A 9 15.32 27.42 -17.16
N VAL A 10 14.06 26.95 -17.13
CA VAL A 10 13.61 25.79 -16.32
C VAL A 10 12.94 24.77 -17.24
N VAL A 11 13.32 23.50 -17.10
CA VAL A 11 12.72 22.38 -17.81
C VAL A 11 11.94 21.53 -16.81
N ILE A 12 10.65 21.25 -17.11
CA ILE A 12 9.71 20.52 -16.27
C ILE A 12 9.27 19.27 -17.01
N GLY A 13 9.44 18.10 -16.40
CA GLY A 13 9.03 16.82 -16.97
C GLY A 13 7.51 16.68 -17.05
N SER A 14 6.81 16.86 -15.93
CA SER A 14 5.35 16.79 -15.90
C SER A 14 4.77 17.89 -15.02
N LEU A 15 3.54 18.28 -15.29
CA LEU A 15 2.77 19.16 -14.41
C LEU A 15 2.44 18.45 -13.09
N ASP A 16 2.42 19.22 -12.00
CA ASP A 16 1.90 18.75 -10.73
C ASP A 16 0.36 18.67 -10.83
N PRO A 17 -0.25 17.48 -10.67
CA PRO A 17 -1.69 17.31 -10.75
C PRO A 17 -2.43 17.85 -9.53
N ASN A 18 -1.73 18.31 -8.49
CA ASN A 18 -2.33 18.89 -7.30
C ASN A 18 -3.08 20.19 -7.62
N PRO A 19 -4.41 20.28 -7.43
CA PRO A 19 -5.16 21.50 -7.70
C PRO A 19 -4.66 22.74 -6.94
N LEU A 20 -4.05 22.50 -5.76
CA LEU A 20 -3.47 23.57 -4.94
C LEU A 20 -2.17 24.14 -5.52
N VAL A 21 -1.49 23.40 -6.37
CA VAL A 21 -0.25 23.83 -7.04
C VAL A 21 -0.52 24.29 -8.48
N ALA A 22 -1.23 23.48 -9.24
CA ALA A 22 -1.84 23.70 -10.56
C ALA A 22 -1.19 24.80 -11.42
N GLY A 23 0.10 24.66 -11.72
CA GLY A 23 0.79 25.60 -12.61
C GLY A 23 1.13 26.98 -12.02
N ARG A 24 0.77 27.28 -10.77
CA ARG A 24 1.09 28.59 -10.13
C ARG A 24 2.60 28.85 -10.10
N GLY A 25 3.42 27.84 -9.84
CA GLY A 25 4.87 27.97 -9.89
C GLY A 25 5.38 28.31 -11.27
N ILE A 26 4.81 27.68 -12.30
CA ILE A 26 5.15 27.94 -13.72
C ILE A 26 4.81 29.38 -14.11
N ARG A 27 3.61 29.83 -13.75
CA ARG A 27 3.17 31.22 -14.01
C ARG A 27 4.16 32.21 -13.38
N LYS A 28 4.48 32.01 -12.10
CA LYS A 28 5.43 32.86 -11.38
C LYS A 28 6.83 32.89 -11.99
N LEU A 29 7.31 31.78 -12.52
CA LEU A 29 8.60 31.74 -13.25
C LEU A 29 8.54 32.55 -14.53
N LYS A 30 7.49 32.40 -15.35
CA LYS A 30 7.30 33.14 -16.59
C LYS A 30 7.16 34.65 -16.35
N GLU A 31 6.41 35.07 -15.34
CA GLU A 31 6.24 36.47 -14.94
C GLU A 31 7.57 37.14 -14.52
N ASN A 32 8.55 36.35 -14.11
CA ASN A 32 9.89 36.83 -13.78
C ASN A 32 10.91 36.61 -14.92
N GLY A 33 10.46 36.47 -16.16
CA GLY A 33 11.32 36.38 -17.35
C GLY A 33 12.07 35.08 -17.54
N ILE A 34 11.71 34.01 -16.78
CA ILE A 34 12.36 32.70 -16.89
C ILE A 34 11.69 31.89 -17.98
N GLU A 35 12.45 31.40 -18.95
CA GLU A 35 11.97 30.47 -19.97
C GLU A 35 11.54 29.16 -19.30
N VAL A 36 10.32 28.67 -19.57
CA VAL A 36 9.82 27.40 -19.01
C VAL A 36 9.39 26.46 -20.13
N LYS A 37 10.10 25.32 -20.26
CA LYS A 37 9.73 24.22 -21.15
C LYS A 37 9.09 23.10 -20.33
N ILE A 38 7.89 22.64 -20.73
CA ILE A 38 7.09 21.63 -20.01
C ILE A 38 6.98 20.38 -20.89
N GLY A 39 6.82 19.20 -20.26
CA GLY A 39 6.54 17.94 -20.95
C GLY A 39 7.78 17.20 -21.45
N VAL A 40 8.98 17.56 -20.98
CA VAL A 40 10.20 16.86 -21.38
C VAL A 40 10.28 15.52 -20.64
N LEU A 41 10.26 14.41 -21.39
CA LEU A 41 10.18 13.04 -20.85
C LEU A 41 8.95 12.83 -19.95
N GLU A 42 7.82 13.41 -20.32
CA GLU A 42 6.61 13.47 -19.48
C GLU A 42 6.16 12.09 -19.00
N ASP A 43 6.10 11.08 -19.87
CA ASP A 43 5.67 9.74 -19.54
C ASP A 43 6.60 9.07 -18.52
N LYS A 44 7.91 9.25 -18.67
CA LYS A 44 8.90 8.75 -17.70
C LYS A 44 8.76 9.44 -16.34
N CYS A 45 8.52 10.74 -16.33
CA CYS A 45 8.29 11.50 -15.11
C CYS A 45 6.99 11.07 -14.41
N LYS A 46 5.92 10.83 -15.17
CA LYS A 46 4.66 10.31 -14.65
C LYS A 46 4.82 8.91 -14.07
N GLU A 47 5.53 8.02 -14.75
CA GLU A 47 5.79 6.67 -14.25
C GLU A 47 6.61 6.69 -12.96
N MET A 48 7.66 7.49 -12.87
CA MET A 48 8.43 7.67 -11.62
C MET A 48 7.59 8.18 -10.46
N ASN A 49 6.60 9.03 -10.74
CA ASN A 49 5.76 9.69 -9.73
C ASN A 49 4.36 9.07 -9.62
N LYS A 50 4.10 7.90 -10.20
CA LYS A 50 2.76 7.30 -10.28
C LYS A 50 2.07 7.13 -8.92
N VAL A 51 2.83 6.81 -7.87
CA VAL A 51 2.30 6.67 -6.51
C VAL A 51 1.78 8.01 -5.98
N PHE A 52 2.59 9.08 -6.10
CA PHE A 52 2.22 10.43 -5.73
C PHE A 52 1.02 10.93 -6.56
N MET A 53 1.09 10.77 -7.87
CA MET A 53 0.03 11.21 -8.78
C MET A 53 -1.30 10.52 -8.47
N LYS A 54 -1.28 9.20 -8.21
CA LYS A 54 -2.47 8.46 -7.80
C LYS A 54 -3.06 9.01 -6.50
N TYR A 55 -2.22 9.22 -5.49
CA TYR A 55 -2.68 9.74 -4.21
C TYR A 55 -3.27 11.14 -4.30
N ILE A 56 -2.54 12.08 -4.94
CA ILE A 56 -2.94 13.49 -4.96
C ILE A 56 -4.21 13.74 -5.76
N THR A 57 -4.48 12.92 -6.78
CA THR A 57 -5.67 13.06 -7.63
C THR A 57 -6.88 12.30 -7.10
N SER A 58 -6.69 11.20 -6.37
CA SER A 58 -7.80 10.32 -5.97
C SER A 58 -7.97 10.16 -4.46
N GLN A 59 -7.04 10.66 -3.66
CA GLN A 59 -6.97 10.46 -2.19
C GLN A 59 -7.03 8.98 -1.80
N ARG A 60 -6.48 8.11 -2.66
CA ARG A 60 -6.40 6.66 -2.47
C ARG A 60 -4.97 6.18 -2.64
N PRO A 61 -4.57 5.10 -1.96
CA PRO A 61 -3.23 4.55 -2.14
C PRO A 61 -3.06 3.97 -3.55
N TYR A 62 -1.84 3.96 -4.03
CA TYR A 62 -1.46 3.17 -5.20
C TYR A 62 -1.41 1.70 -4.80
N VAL A 63 -2.17 0.84 -5.48
CA VAL A 63 -2.31 -0.58 -5.15
C VAL A 63 -1.67 -1.44 -6.24
N VAL A 64 -0.80 -2.35 -5.81
CA VAL A 64 -0.22 -3.39 -6.66
C VAL A 64 -0.83 -4.74 -6.27
N LEU A 65 -1.49 -5.41 -7.20
CA LEU A 65 -1.97 -6.77 -7.02
C LEU A 65 -0.86 -7.76 -7.40
N LYS A 66 -0.41 -8.57 -6.43
CA LYS A 66 0.54 -9.67 -6.66
C LYS A 66 -0.17 -11.01 -6.50
N SER A 67 -0.16 -11.81 -7.52
CA SER A 67 -0.64 -13.19 -7.47
C SER A 67 0.49 -14.16 -7.81
N ALA A 68 0.48 -15.35 -7.19
CA ALA A 68 1.29 -16.49 -7.61
C ALA A 68 0.34 -17.59 -8.05
N MET A 69 0.45 -17.99 -9.31
CA MET A 69 -0.42 -19.01 -9.89
C MET A 69 0.36 -19.90 -10.86
N THR A 70 -0.15 -21.08 -11.11
CA THR A 70 0.33 -21.97 -12.17
C THR A 70 -0.04 -21.40 -13.54
N ILE A 71 0.50 -21.95 -14.63
CA ILE A 71 0.20 -21.48 -15.99
C ILE A 71 -1.29 -21.64 -16.35
N ASP A 72 -1.98 -22.61 -15.72
CA ASP A 72 -3.42 -22.84 -15.83
C ASP A 72 -4.24 -22.07 -14.77
N GLY A 73 -3.63 -21.07 -14.10
CA GLY A 73 -4.32 -20.13 -13.21
C GLY A 73 -4.65 -20.66 -11.81
N LYS A 74 -4.10 -21.80 -11.38
CA LYS A 74 -4.37 -22.34 -10.05
C LYS A 74 -3.44 -21.76 -8.99
N ILE A 75 -4.00 -21.44 -7.83
CA ILE A 75 -3.27 -20.84 -6.69
C ILE A 75 -2.91 -21.85 -5.59
N ALA A 76 -3.49 -23.05 -5.66
CA ALA A 76 -3.23 -24.17 -4.75
C ALA A 76 -3.65 -25.49 -5.40
N THR A 77 -3.20 -26.62 -4.88
CA THR A 77 -3.74 -27.94 -5.20
C THR A 77 -5.15 -28.14 -4.61
N VAL A 78 -5.86 -29.19 -5.00
CA VAL A 78 -7.15 -29.58 -4.42
C VAL A 78 -7.05 -29.78 -2.90
N ALA A 79 -5.90 -30.24 -2.40
CA ALA A 79 -5.63 -30.40 -0.97
C ALA A 79 -5.16 -29.08 -0.28
N GLY A 80 -5.26 -27.92 -0.94
CA GLY A 80 -4.90 -26.62 -0.38
C GLY A 80 -3.39 -26.35 -0.31
N LYS A 81 -2.52 -27.23 -0.83
CA LYS A 81 -1.08 -26.99 -0.83
C LYS A 81 -0.71 -25.94 -1.87
N SER A 82 -0.03 -24.85 -1.44
CA SER A 82 0.37 -23.71 -2.29
C SER A 82 1.89 -23.48 -2.37
N LYS A 83 2.70 -24.24 -1.64
CA LYS A 83 4.16 -24.11 -1.57
C LYS A 83 4.83 -25.24 -2.36
N TRP A 84 5.70 -24.96 -3.36
CA TRP A 84 6.00 -23.63 -3.93
C TRP A 84 5.51 -23.61 -5.36
N ILE A 85 4.67 -22.64 -5.73
CA ILE A 85 4.14 -22.48 -7.10
C ILE A 85 5.17 -21.78 -7.99
N THR A 86 5.95 -20.86 -7.42
CA THR A 86 6.93 -20.04 -8.14
C THR A 86 8.35 -20.30 -7.68
N GLY A 87 9.34 -20.12 -8.58
CA GLY A 87 10.77 -20.24 -8.32
C GLY A 87 11.32 -19.21 -7.32
N LYS A 88 12.59 -19.36 -6.95
CA LYS A 88 13.27 -18.47 -5.98
C LYS A 88 13.31 -17.03 -6.45
N GLU A 89 13.58 -16.78 -7.74
CA GLU A 89 13.65 -15.46 -8.34
C GLU A 89 12.31 -14.70 -8.26
N ALA A 90 11.21 -15.35 -8.64
CA ALA A 90 9.88 -14.76 -8.55
C ALA A 90 9.47 -14.46 -7.08
N ARG A 91 9.94 -15.28 -6.12
CA ARG A 91 9.73 -14.98 -4.70
C ARG A 91 10.58 -13.80 -4.22
N LEU A 92 11.79 -13.63 -4.76
CA LEU A 92 12.64 -12.47 -4.49
C LEU A 92 11.97 -11.16 -4.97
N GLU A 93 11.35 -11.16 -6.15
CA GLU A 93 10.56 -10.02 -6.63
C GLU A 93 9.41 -9.68 -5.66
N GLY A 94 8.74 -10.67 -5.10
CA GLY A 94 7.75 -10.45 -4.05
C GLY A 94 8.32 -9.80 -2.78
N HIS A 95 9.59 -10.05 -2.44
CA HIS A 95 10.26 -9.39 -1.34
C HIS A 95 10.74 -7.97 -1.70
N LYS A 96 11.14 -7.72 -2.93
CA LYS A 96 11.43 -6.36 -3.44
C LYS A 96 10.19 -5.47 -3.34
N LEU A 97 9.03 -5.95 -3.79
CA LEU A 97 7.76 -5.22 -3.63
C LEU A 97 7.45 -4.91 -2.15
N ARG A 98 7.71 -5.84 -1.23
CA ARG A 98 7.53 -5.57 0.21
C ARG A 98 8.49 -4.53 0.76
N ASN A 99 9.67 -4.42 0.20
CA ASN A 99 10.63 -3.39 0.56
C ASN A 99 10.23 -2.00 0.04
N GLU A 100 9.69 -1.94 -1.16
CA GLU A 100 9.31 -0.70 -1.83
C GLU A 100 7.99 -0.14 -1.29
N LEU A 101 6.97 -0.99 -1.15
CA LEU A 101 5.62 -0.58 -0.80
C LEU A 101 5.45 -0.42 0.73
N LYS A 102 4.69 0.59 1.14
CA LYS A 102 4.44 0.88 2.56
C LYS A 102 3.67 -0.22 3.29
N GLY A 103 2.76 -0.91 2.60
CA GLY A 103 1.89 -1.91 3.21
C GLY A 103 1.75 -3.18 2.39
N ILE A 104 1.48 -4.29 3.07
CA ILE A 104 1.05 -5.55 2.48
C ILE A 104 -0.31 -5.93 3.02
N MET A 105 -1.28 -6.18 2.16
CA MET A 105 -2.64 -6.53 2.55
C MET A 105 -3.00 -7.95 2.16
N VAL A 106 -3.62 -8.68 3.08
CA VAL A 106 -4.15 -10.03 2.87
C VAL A 106 -5.51 -10.20 3.54
N GLY A 107 -6.31 -11.13 3.04
CA GLY A 107 -7.51 -11.59 3.76
C GLY A 107 -7.15 -12.51 4.94
N VAL A 108 -8.02 -12.57 5.94
CA VAL A 108 -7.83 -13.41 7.13
C VAL A 108 -7.68 -14.89 6.82
N ASN A 109 -8.28 -15.38 5.74
CA ASN A 109 -8.12 -16.79 5.34
C ASN A 109 -6.64 -17.15 5.05
N THR A 110 -5.85 -16.22 4.50
CA THR A 110 -4.40 -16.40 4.32
C THR A 110 -3.68 -16.54 5.67
N ILE A 111 -4.10 -15.78 6.68
CA ILE A 111 -3.53 -15.89 8.03
C ILE A 111 -3.88 -17.25 8.66
N ILE A 112 -5.13 -17.68 8.53
CA ILE A 112 -5.62 -18.95 9.09
C ILE A 112 -4.93 -20.15 8.40
N ALA A 113 -4.77 -20.10 7.08
CA ALA A 113 -4.20 -21.21 6.32
C ALA A 113 -2.67 -21.31 6.45
N ASP A 114 -1.95 -20.19 6.38
CA ASP A 114 -0.50 -20.19 6.19
C ASP A 114 0.29 -19.65 7.40
N ASN A 115 -0.38 -18.98 8.35
CA ASN A 115 0.24 -18.25 9.47
C ASN A 115 1.51 -17.48 9.05
N PRO A 116 1.45 -16.62 8.01
CA PRO A 116 2.62 -15.98 7.44
C PRO A 116 3.11 -14.83 8.30
N GLU A 117 4.41 -14.53 8.24
CA GLU A 117 4.99 -13.35 8.88
C GLU A 117 4.71 -12.05 8.11
N LEU A 118 4.52 -12.13 6.80
CA LEU A 118 4.34 -10.99 5.88
C LEU A 118 5.50 -9.96 5.90
N THR A 119 6.68 -10.41 6.28
CA THR A 119 7.89 -9.59 6.38
C THR A 119 8.69 -9.56 5.07
N CYS A 120 9.54 -8.55 4.93
CA CYS A 120 10.59 -8.50 3.93
C CYS A 120 11.80 -9.32 4.37
N ARG A 121 12.34 -10.17 3.50
CA ARG A 121 13.48 -11.06 3.78
C ARG A 121 14.61 -10.86 2.77
N ILE A 122 14.92 -9.60 2.45
CA ILE A 122 16.14 -9.21 1.74
C ILE A 122 17.05 -8.47 2.72
N ASP A 123 18.36 -8.54 2.45
CA ASP A 123 19.32 -7.85 3.32
C ASP A 123 19.03 -6.36 3.39
N LYS A 124 19.08 -5.80 4.61
CA LYS A 124 18.75 -4.40 4.91
C LYS A 124 17.38 -3.92 4.39
N GLY A 125 16.48 -4.85 4.10
CA GLY A 125 15.13 -4.55 3.62
C GLY A 125 14.22 -4.02 4.73
N ARG A 126 13.30 -3.12 4.36
CA ARG A 126 12.28 -2.56 5.24
C ARG A 126 11.03 -3.46 5.26
N ASN A 127 10.49 -3.74 6.44
CA ASN A 127 9.23 -4.43 6.57
C ASN A 127 8.03 -3.51 6.25
N PRO A 128 7.07 -3.97 5.45
CA PRO A 128 5.82 -3.25 5.23
C PRO A 128 4.91 -3.31 6.45
N ILE A 129 4.00 -2.35 6.58
CA ILE A 129 2.86 -2.45 7.51
C ILE A 129 1.96 -3.58 7.02
N ARG A 130 1.64 -4.52 7.92
CA ARG A 130 0.77 -5.66 7.60
C ARG A 130 -0.68 -5.26 7.79
N ILE A 131 -1.52 -5.50 6.79
CA ILE A 131 -2.94 -5.16 6.80
C ILE A 131 -3.71 -6.45 6.61
N VAL A 132 -4.52 -6.83 7.60
CA VAL A 132 -5.37 -8.03 7.55
C VAL A 132 -6.83 -7.61 7.43
N VAL A 133 -7.49 -8.03 6.36
CA VAL A 133 -8.92 -7.81 6.15
C VAL A 133 -9.69 -8.97 6.78
N ASP A 134 -10.42 -8.68 7.86
CA ASP A 134 -11.12 -9.69 8.67
C ASP A 134 -12.48 -9.19 9.18
N SER A 135 -13.50 -9.29 8.37
CA SER A 135 -14.82 -8.72 8.63
C SER A 135 -15.46 -9.14 9.97
N LYS A 136 -15.12 -10.31 10.50
CA LYS A 136 -15.71 -10.89 11.73
C LYS A 136 -14.67 -11.15 12.83
N LEU A 137 -13.44 -10.63 12.70
CA LEU A 137 -12.32 -10.87 13.62
C LEU A 137 -12.06 -12.37 13.89
N ARG A 138 -11.98 -13.18 12.82
CA ARG A 138 -11.68 -14.62 12.93
C ARG A 138 -10.18 -14.90 13.17
N ILE A 139 -9.30 -13.90 13.00
CA ILE A 139 -7.85 -14.05 13.14
C ILE A 139 -7.50 -14.75 14.45
N PRO A 140 -6.65 -15.81 14.43
CA PRO A 140 -6.17 -16.44 15.65
C PRO A 140 -5.34 -15.47 16.51
N LEU A 141 -5.54 -15.51 17.84
CA LEU A 141 -4.78 -14.65 18.76
C LEU A 141 -3.31 -15.05 18.88
N ASP A 142 -2.97 -16.27 18.49
CA ASP A 142 -1.61 -16.82 18.43
C ASP A 142 -0.96 -16.64 17.05
N ALA A 143 -1.64 -16.01 16.10
CA ALA A 143 -1.08 -15.73 14.79
C ALA A 143 0.21 -14.89 14.90
N LYS A 144 1.22 -15.21 14.09
CA LYS A 144 2.51 -14.50 14.07
C LYS A 144 2.35 -13.00 13.91
N VAL A 145 1.46 -12.56 13.01
CA VAL A 145 1.19 -11.13 12.76
C VAL A 145 0.57 -10.41 13.97
N VAL A 146 0.01 -11.12 14.93
CA VAL A 146 -0.51 -10.57 16.18
C VAL A 146 0.58 -10.51 17.25
N ASN A 147 1.38 -11.58 17.38
CA ASN A 147 2.33 -11.72 18.47
C ASN A 147 3.63 -10.91 18.27
N ASP A 148 4.03 -10.63 17.03
CA ASP A 148 5.24 -9.85 16.72
C ASP A 148 4.96 -8.39 16.29
N GLN A 149 3.75 -7.88 16.54
CA GLN A 149 3.32 -6.58 16.07
C GLN A 149 4.17 -5.41 16.62
N PHE A 150 4.83 -5.58 17.76
CA PHE A 150 5.77 -4.58 18.31
C PHE A 150 7.05 -4.44 17.46
N LYS A 151 7.43 -5.51 16.71
CA LYS A 151 8.53 -5.47 15.74
C LYS A 151 8.05 -5.05 14.36
N ASN A 152 6.85 -5.48 13.99
CA ASN A 152 6.29 -5.30 12.65
C ASN A 152 4.82 -4.87 12.75
N LYS A 153 4.55 -3.59 12.55
CA LYS A 153 3.22 -3.01 12.72
C LYS A 153 2.14 -3.80 11.97
N THR A 154 1.05 -4.12 12.66
CA THR A 154 -0.13 -4.78 12.10
C THR A 154 -1.37 -3.92 12.27
N ILE A 155 -2.15 -3.80 11.20
CA ILE A 155 -3.47 -3.19 11.18
C ILE A 155 -4.47 -4.29 10.84
N ILE A 156 -5.57 -4.38 11.57
CA ILE A 156 -6.69 -5.27 11.24
C ILE A 156 -7.88 -4.42 10.83
N ALA A 157 -8.39 -4.63 9.63
CA ALA A 157 -9.61 -4.00 9.15
C ALA A 157 -10.79 -4.96 9.39
N THR A 158 -11.78 -4.51 10.15
CA THR A 158 -12.96 -5.30 10.51
C THR A 158 -14.24 -4.50 10.36
N THR A 159 -15.38 -5.10 10.67
CA THR A 159 -16.68 -4.44 10.67
C THR A 159 -17.26 -4.36 12.07
N GLU A 160 -18.37 -3.67 12.21
CA GLU A 160 -19.17 -3.59 13.44
C GLU A 160 -19.70 -4.97 13.93
N MET A 161 -19.67 -5.99 13.05
CA MET A 161 -20.03 -7.37 13.42
C MET A 161 -18.95 -8.10 14.24
N ALA A 162 -17.80 -7.46 14.46
CA ALA A 162 -16.70 -8.03 15.21
C ALA A 162 -17.06 -8.25 16.69
N HIS A 163 -16.67 -9.40 17.24
CA HIS A 163 -16.90 -9.71 18.66
C HIS A 163 -16.15 -8.72 19.56
N LYS A 164 -16.89 -7.97 20.39
CA LYS A 164 -16.36 -6.88 21.23
C LYS A 164 -15.24 -7.32 22.18
N GLY A 165 -15.36 -8.51 22.79
CA GLY A 165 -14.33 -9.05 23.67
C GLY A 165 -13.01 -9.31 22.95
N LYS A 166 -13.05 -9.89 21.74
CA LYS A 166 -11.85 -10.14 20.93
C LYS A 166 -11.24 -8.83 20.41
N LEU A 167 -12.08 -7.86 20.06
CA LEU A 167 -11.64 -6.53 19.68
C LEU A 167 -10.81 -5.87 20.80
N LYS A 168 -11.30 -5.94 22.06
CA LYS A 168 -10.58 -5.45 23.23
C LYS A 168 -9.22 -6.14 23.38
N LEU A 169 -9.20 -7.48 23.36
CA LEU A 169 -7.96 -8.26 23.47
C LEU A 169 -6.91 -7.90 22.42
N LEU A 170 -7.31 -7.67 21.17
CA LEU A 170 -6.40 -7.26 20.11
C LEU A 170 -5.85 -5.84 20.34
N LYS A 171 -6.70 -4.91 20.76
CA LYS A 171 -6.27 -3.54 21.10
C LYS A 171 -5.33 -3.52 22.31
N ASP A 172 -5.61 -4.30 23.35
CA ASP A 172 -4.76 -4.41 24.54
C ASP A 172 -3.36 -4.99 24.19
N ARG A 173 -3.27 -5.78 23.10
CA ARG A 173 -2.00 -6.24 22.52
C ARG A 173 -1.34 -5.22 21.59
N GLY A 174 -1.87 -3.99 21.49
CA GLY A 174 -1.33 -2.91 20.66
C GLY A 174 -1.63 -3.04 19.16
N ILE A 175 -2.54 -3.93 18.76
CA ILE A 175 -2.98 -4.01 17.35
C ILE A 175 -3.84 -2.79 17.00
N ASP A 176 -3.50 -2.12 15.93
CA ASP A 176 -4.33 -1.05 15.37
C ASP A 176 -5.53 -1.67 14.64
N VAL A 177 -6.75 -1.35 15.06
CA VAL A 177 -7.96 -1.93 14.47
C VAL A 177 -8.82 -0.83 13.86
N ILE A 178 -9.06 -0.95 12.55
CA ILE A 178 -9.98 -0.09 11.80
C ILE A 178 -11.34 -0.80 11.74
N ILE A 179 -12.37 -0.16 12.28
CA ILE A 179 -13.75 -0.65 12.22
C ILE A 179 -14.48 0.14 11.14
N LEU A 180 -15.06 -0.55 10.19
CA LEU A 180 -15.80 0.02 9.06
C LEU A 180 -17.21 -0.57 9.03
N GLU A 181 -18.18 0.18 8.51
CA GLU A 181 -19.50 -0.36 8.21
C GLU A 181 -19.39 -1.50 7.21
N ALA A 182 -20.17 -2.56 7.43
CA ALA A 182 -20.20 -3.70 6.54
C ALA A 182 -20.91 -3.37 5.22
N LYS A 183 -20.32 -3.81 4.12
CA LYS A 183 -20.96 -3.86 2.80
C LYS A 183 -21.08 -5.32 2.39
N ASN A 184 -22.30 -5.82 2.24
CA ASN A 184 -22.57 -7.25 1.97
C ASN A 184 -21.89 -8.18 2.99
N ASN A 185 -22.00 -7.87 4.28
CA ASN A 185 -21.39 -8.62 5.38
C ASN A 185 -19.84 -8.71 5.33
N LYS A 186 -19.19 -7.82 4.62
CA LYS A 186 -17.72 -7.76 4.47
C LYS A 186 -17.22 -6.33 4.71
N VAL A 187 -15.92 -6.20 4.98
CA VAL A 187 -15.24 -4.90 4.98
C VAL A 187 -15.41 -4.25 3.60
N ASP A 188 -15.89 -3.01 3.58
CA ASP A 188 -15.89 -2.19 2.37
C ASP A 188 -14.45 -1.78 2.02
N LEU A 189 -13.92 -2.37 0.94
CA LEU A 189 -12.54 -2.11 0.52
C LEU A 189 -12.34 -0.68 0.03
N ASP A 190 -13.34 -0.04 -0.53
CA ASP A 190 -13.23 1.36 -0.97
C ASP A 190 -13.05 2.29 0.23
N ARG A 191 -13.86 2.11 1.28
CA ARG A 191 -13.71 2.85 2.55
C ARG A 191 -12.39 2.53 3.23
N LEU A 192 -11.96 1.27 3.18
CA LEU A 192 -10.66 0.86 3.73
C LEU A 192 -9.51 1.59 3.01
N MET A 193 -9.52 1.64 1.66
CA MET A 193 -8.49 2.35 0.90
C MET A 193 -8.44 3.84 1.27
N THR A 194 -9.57 4.50 1.41
CA THR A 194 -9.62 5.90 1.86
C THR A 194 -9.06 6.08 3.28
N SER A 195 -9.43 5.17 4.20
CA SER A 195 -8.92 5.20 5.57
C SER A 195 -7.40 4.95 5.65
N LEU A 196 -6.87 4.06 4.82
CA LEU A 196 -5.43 3.78 4.75
C LEU A 196 -4.64 4.93 4.11
N ALA A 197 -5.23 5.63 3.15
CA ALA A 197 -4.60 6.77 2.50
C ALA A 197 -4.39 7.97 3.44
N ALA A 198 -5.25 8.11 4.44
CA ALA A 198 -5.18 9.19 5.44
C ALA A 198 -4.15 8.93 6.58
N ARG A 199 -3.47 7.75 6.58
CA ARG A 199 -2.51 7.28 7.60
C ARG A 199 -1.08 7.25 7.06
#